data_5c47a72cd30df0f380f0e950affb6b0d
#
_entry.id   5c47a72cd30df0f380f0e950affb6b0d
#
_cell.length_a   1.000
_cell.length_b   1.000
_cell.length_c   1.000
_cell.angle_alpha   90.00
_cell.angle_beta   90.00
_cell.angle_gamma   90.00
#
_symmetry.space_group_name_H-M   'P 1'
#
loop_
_entity.id
_entity.type
_entity.pdbx_description
1 polymer ?
#
loop_
_entity_poly.entity_id
_entity_poly.type
_entity_poly.pdbx_seq_one_letter_code
_entity_poly.pdbx_strand_id
1 'polypeptide(L)'
;MDHIRRLQKAAEDKAGDENVAVVSWLGYETPNWLDGSVAQSDRGDAGAPLLRNFTKGLRVAEGDNGVCSHLTLMGHSYGSYVVGVAARDAGGANANDILALGSPGMGVEGAWQLNVDPKHVWVGTAKDDFIQTFTGTVLGDGPQYRDFDAQRIQIDTSGHGGYWDFGPGGASESLQNQGRIIAGRPPTLAPRYPR
;
A
#
# COMPACT_ATOMS: atom_id res chain seq x y z
N MET A 1 -15.76 7.18 2.81
CA MET A 1 -16.43 5.96 2.32
C MET A 1 -16.33 5.77 0.81
N ASP A 2 -16.24 6.82 0.01
CA ASP A 2 -16.21 6.68 -1.45
C ASP A 2 -14.96 5.97 -2.00
N HIS A 3 -13.78 6.21 -1.42
CA HIS A 3 -12.53 5.57 -1.88
C HIS A 3 -12.58 4.03 -1.77
N ILE A 4 -13.10 3.49 -0.67
CA ILE A 4 -13.22 2.03 -0.47
C ILE A 4 -14.14 1.41 -1.52
N ARG A 5 -15.30 2.03 -1.79
CA ARG A 5 -16.23 1.53 -2.82
C ARG A 5 -15.64 1.60 -4.22
N ARG A 6 -14.91 2.67 -4.54
CA ARG A 6 -14.22 2.82 -5.82
C ARG A 6 -13.15 1.73 -5.99
N LEU A 7 -12.37 1.49 -4.94
CA LEU A 7 -11.34 0.47 -4.91
C LEU A 7 -11.93 -0.94 -5.07
N GLN A 8 -12.97 -1.27 -4.29
CA GLN A 8 -13.68 -2.54 -4.40
C GLN A 8 -14.19 -2.76 -5.82
N LYS A 9 -14.91 -1.77 -6.38
CA LYS A 9 -15.41 -1.84 -7.76
C LYS A 9 -14.30 -2.05 -8.78
N ALA A 10 -13.19 -1.32 -8.66
CA ALA A 10 -12.05 -1.47 -9.56
C ALA A 10 -11.41 -2.86 -9.46
N ALA A 11 -11.37 -3.46 -8.28
CA ALA A 11 -10.86 -4.81 -8.09
C ALA A 11 -11.83 -5.88 -8.61
N GLU A 12 -13.13 -5.75 -8.35
CA GLU A 12 -14.18 -6.63 -8.91
C GLU A 12 -14.14 -6.65 -10.45
N ASP A 13 -13.96 -5.49 -11.08
CA ASP A 13 -13.84 -5.39 -12.56
C ASP A 13 -12.62 -6.14 -13.12
N LYS A 14 -11.64 -6.49 -12.29
CA LYS A 14 -10.42 -7.22 -12.68
C LYS A 14 -10.40 -8.67 -12.19
N ALA A 15 -11.20 -9.00 -11.20
CA ALA A 15 -11.22 -10.32 -10.55
C ALA A 15 -11.95 -11.40 -11.37
N GLY A 16 -12.77 -11.01 -12.37
CA GLY A 16 -13.60 -11.96 -13.11
C GLY A 16 -14.70 -12.57 -12.21
N ASP A 17 -14.69 -13.89 -12.08
CA ASP A 17 -15.66 -14.61 -11.23
C ASP A 17 -15.24 -14.73 -9.76
N GLU A 18 -14.08 -14.16 -9.38
CA GLU A 18 -13.57 -14.21 -8.02
C GLU A 18 -14.24 -13.14 -7.15
N ASN A 19 -14.53 -13.48 -5.89
CA ASN A 19 -15.09 -12.52 -4.94
C ASN A 19 -13.99 -11.62 -4.38
N VAL A 20 -14.27 -10.32 -4.26
CA VAL A 20 -13.38 -9.32 -3.69
C VAL A 20 -13.96 -8.76 -2.40
N ALA A 21 -13.16 -8.70 -1.35
CA ALA A 21 -13.51 -8.00 -0.12
C ALA A 21 -12.46 -6.91 0.16
N VAL A 22 -12.90 -5.71 0.48
CA VAL A 22 -12.02 -4.60 0.88
C VAL A 22 -12.31 -4.22 2.32
N VAL A 23 -11.29 -4.31 3.17
CA VAL A 23 -11.37 -3.96 4.59
C VAL A 23 -10.64 -2.65 4.84
N SER A 24 -11.35 -1.67 5.38
CA SER A 24 -10.73 -0.44 5.91
C SER A 24 -10.26 -0.72 7.34
N TRP A 25 -8.95 -0.86 7.52
CA TRP A 25 -8.36 -1.13 8.82
C TRP A 25 -7.80 0.16 9.44
N LEU A 26 -8.20 0.45 10.67
CA LEU A 26 -7.71 1.57 11.46
C LEU A 26 -7.48 1.10 12.90
N GLY A 27 -6.35 0.44 13.11
CA GLY A 27 -5.98 -0.14 14.41
C GLY A 27 -4.90 0.64 15.16
N TYR A 28 -4.68 1.91 14.84
CA TYR A 28 -3.71 2.76 15.51
C TYR A 28 -4.19 4.21 15.53
N GLU A 29 -3.58 5.03 16.40
CA GLU A 29 -3.86 6.46 16.45
C GLU A 29 -3.17 7.16 15.26
N THR A 30 -3.98 7.71 14.35
CA THR A 30 -3.44 8.37 13.15
C THR A 30 -2.70 9.66 13.52
N PRO A 31 -1.55 9.93 12.86
CA PRO A 31 -0.84 11.19 13.09
C PRO A 31 -1.63 12.38 12.56
N ASN A 32 -1.35 13.54 13.13
CA ASN A 32 -1.92 14.80 12.70
C ASN A 32 -0.85 15.65 12.00
N TRP A 33 -1.22 16.27 10.89
CA TRP A 33 -0.35 17.18 10.14
C TRP A 33 -0.03 18.46 10.91
N LEU A 34 -0.97 18.92 11.77
CA LEU A 34 -0.86 20.21 12.47
C LEU A 34 0.14 20.18 13.64
N ASP A 35 0.38 19.01 14.24
CA ASP A 35 1.29 18.84 15.38
C ASP A 35 2.65 18.23 14.98
N GLY A 36 2.85 17.93 13.68
CA GLY A 36 4.08 17.34 13.16
C GLY A 36 4.26 15.85 13.47
N SER A 37 3.29 15.19 14.10
CA SER A 37 3.37 13.76 14.44
C SER A 37 3.44 12.86 13.20
N VAL A 38 3.03 13.36 12.04
CA VAL A 38 3.18 12.68 10.74
C VAL A 38 4.64 12.39 10.36
N ALA A 39 5.60 13.10 10.94
CA ALA A 39 7.04 12.88 10.74
C ALA A 39 7.68 11.98 11.82
N GLN A 40 6.89 11.37 12.70
CA GLN A 40 7.35 10.51 13.80
C GLN A 40 6.98 9.05 13.53
N SER A 41 7.78 8.11 14.04
CA SER A 41 7.58 6.68 13.81
C SER A 41 6.68 5.98 14.84
N ASP A 42 6.58 6.54 16.04
CA ASP A 42 6.01 5.91 17.24
C ASP A 42 4.60 5.33 17.06
N ARG A 43 3.73 6.06 16.38
CA ARG A 43 2.34 5.62 16.13
C ARG A 43 2.29 4.46 15.14
N GLY A 44 3.14 4.49 14.12
CA GLY A 44 3.26 3.40 13.15
C GLY A 44 3.90 2.15 13.76
N ASP A 45 4.93 2.33 14.59
CA ASP A 45 5.57 1.25 15.34
C ASP A 45 4.59 0.58 16.31
N ALA A 46 3.70 1.35 16.95
CA ALA A 46 2.62 0.82 17.79
C ALA A 46 1.52 0.11 16.97
N GLY A 47 1.20 0.61 15.78
CA GLY A 47 0.17 0.04 14.90
C GLY A 47 0.59 -1.25 14.20
N ALA A 48 1.86 -1.39 13.86
CA ALA A 48 2.37 -2.51 13.08
C ALA A 48 2.09 -3.90 13.70
N PRO A 49 2.32 -4.15 15.01
CA PRO A 49 1.98 -5.44 15.61
C PRO A 49 0.47 -5.72 15.60
N LEU A 50 -0.36 -4.69 15.68
CA LEU A 50 -1.82 -4.84 15.61
C LEU A 50 -2.25 -5.24 14.19
N LEU A 51 -1.64 -4.67 13.15
CA LEU A 51 -1.86 -5.07 11.77
C LEU A 51 -1.43 -6.53 11.52
N ARG A 52 -0.26 -6.94 12.02
CA ARG A 52 0.18 -8.35 11.92
C ARG A 52 -0.78 -9.32 12.60
N ASN A 53 -1.29 -8.96 13.79
CA ASN A 53 -2.28 -9.79 14.49
C ASN A 53 -3.58 -9.89 13.69
N PHE A 54 -4.03 -8.80 13.08
CA PHE A 54 -5.21 -8.79 12.22
C PHE A 54 -5.02 -9.71 11.00
N THR A 55 -3.94 -9.56 10.25
CA THR A 55 -3.66 -10.39 9.06
C THR A 55 -3.45 -11.87 9.41
N LYS A 56 -2.80 -12.14 10.54
CA LYS A 56 -2.68 -13.50 11.06
C LYS A 56 -4.05 -14.10 11.36
N GLY A 57 -4.94 -13.33 11.99
CA GLY A 57 -6.33 -13.76 12.26
C GLY A 57 -7.09 -14.07 10.97
N LEU A 58 -6.93 -13.25 9.92
CA LEU A 58 -7.52 -13.53 8.60
C LEU A 58 -7.02 -14.86 8.06
N ARG A 59 -5.71 -15.12 8.06
CA ARG A 59 -5.13 -16.37 7.55
C ARG A 59 -5.60 -17.60 8.34
N VAL A 60 -5.78 -17.49 9.64
CA VAL A 60 -6.37 -18.57 10.46
C VAL A 60 -7.80 -18.83 10.04
N ALA A 61 -8.64 -17.78 9.94
CA ALA A 61 -10.02 -17.92 9.52
C ALA A 61 -10.17 -18.50 8.10
N GLU A 62 -9.29 -18.15 7.18
CA GLU A 62 -9.22 -18.73 5.83
C GLU A 62 -8.90 -20.24 5.90
N GLY A 63 -7.87 -20.63 6.66
CA GLY A 63 -7.48 -22.02 6.84
C GLY A 63 -8.58 -22.87 7.45
N ASP A 64 -9.27 -22.38 8.46
CA ASP A 64 -10.39 -23.06 9.12
C ASP A 64 -11.58 -23.30 8.18
N ASN A 65 -11.73 -22.45 7.15
CA ASN A 65 -12.78 -22.57 6.13
C ASN A 65 -12.31 -23.19 4.80
N GLY A 66 -11.06 -23.64 4.72
CA GLY A 66 -10.48 -24.19 3.49
C GLY A 66 -10.34 -23.18 2.34
N VAL A 67 -10.25 -21.90 2.66
CA VAL A 67 -10.08 -20.79 1.71
C VAL A 67 -8.61 -20.39 1.67
N CYS A 68 -8.14 -20.00 0.49
CA CYS A 68 -6.83 -19.38 0.31
C CYS A 68 -7.01 -18.14 -0.56
N SER A 69 -7.11 -16.96 0.07
CA SER A 69 -7.32 -15.71 -0.65
C SER A 69 -5.99 -15.04 -1.03
N HIS A 70 -6.03 -14.27 -2.11
CA HIS A 70 -4.96 -13.31 -2.42
C HIS A 70 -5.12 -12.07 -1.54
N LEU A 71 -4.18 -11.85 -0.62
CA LEU A 71 -4.22 -10.74 0.32
C LEU A 71 -3.25 -9.63 -0.12
N THR A 72 -3.79 -8.47 -0.40
CA THR A 72 -3.02 -7.24 -0.65
C THR A 72 -3.10 -6.30 0.55
N LEU A 73 -1.97 -5.89 1.10
CA LEU A 73 -1.90 -4.81 2.07
C LEU A 73 -1.62 -3.50 1.36
N MET A 74 -2.56 -2.55 1.47
CA MET A 74 -2.40 -1.23 0.88
C MET A 74 -2.27 -0.17 1.97
N GLY A 75 -1.20 0.63 1.86
CA GLY A 75 -0.96 1.79 2.70
C GLY A 75 -0.90 3.08 1.88
N HIS A 76 -1.64 4.11 2.30
CA HIS A 76 -1.53 5.45 1.74
C HIS A 76 -0.85 6.38 2.74
N SER A 77 0.04 7.22 2.26
CA SER A 77 0.74 8.19 3.09
C SER A 77 1.41 7.50 4.30
N TYR A 78 1.20 7.97 5.50
CA TYR A 78 1.70 7.36 6.74
C TYR A 78 1.26 5.89 6.92
N GLY A 79 0.12 5.49 6.36
CA GLY A 79 -0.32 4.09 6.38
C GLY A 79 0.63 3.13 5.68
N SER A 80 1.43 3.61 4.70
CA SER A 80 2.46 2.81 4.06
C SER A 80 3.64 2.50 5.00
N TYR A 81 3.97 3.41 5.91
CA TYR A 81 4.93 3.16 6.98
C TYR A 81 4.45 2.05 7.91
N VAL A 82 3.19 2.10 8.36
CA VAL A 82 2.59 1.05 9.21
C VAL A 82 2.65 -0.32 8.53
N VAL A 83 2.30 -0.38 7.24
CA VAL A 83 2.38 -1.62 6.44
C VAL A 83 3.83 -2.10 6.31
N GLY A 84 4.76 -1.21 6.04
CA GLY A 84 6.18 -1.55 5.90
C GLY A 84 6.76 -2.11 7.20
N VAL A 85 6.53 -1.45 8.34
CA VAL A 85 6.96 -1.93 9.66
C VAL A 85 6.31 -3.28 10.00
N ALA A 86 5.02 -3.45 9.69
CA ALA A 86 4.34 -4.73 9.90
C ALA A 86 4.96 -5.85 9.05
N ALA A 87 5.36 -5.55 7.82
CA ALA A 87 5.90 -6.54 6.89
C ALA A 87 7.37 -6.89 7.16
N ARG A 88 8.19 -5.93 7.64
CA ARG A 88 9.63 -6.16 7.89
C ARG A 88 9.91 -7.06 9.09
N ASP A 89 9.05 -6.99 10.10
CA ASP A 89 9.25 -7.72 11.36
C ASP A 89 9.14 -9.24 11.17
N ALA A 90 9.71 -10.00 12.11
CA ALA A 90 9.74 -11.46 12.05
C ALA A 90 8.35 -12.06 11.88
N GLY A 91 8.21 -12.92 10.87
CA GLY A 91 6.94 -13.54 10.47
C GLY A 91 6.15 -12.73 9.43
N GLY A 92 6.59 -11.50 9.11
CA GLY A 92 5.95 -10.67 8.08
C GLY A 92 4.49 -10.33 8.35
N ALA A 93 3.83 -9.75 7.36
CA ALA A 93 2.42 -9.39 7.43
C ALA A 93 1.48 -10.40 6.73
N ASN A 94 1.97 -11.57 6.35
CA ASN A 94 1.21 -12.64 5.68
C ASN A 94 0.48 -12.20 4.39
N ALA A 95 0.96 -11.15 3.73
CA ALA A 95 0.41 -10.63 2.49
C ALA A 95 1.05 -11.32 1.27
N ASN A 96 0.28 -11.37 0.17
CA ASN A 96 0.78 -11.74 -1.15
C ASN A 96 1.40 -10.54 -1.85
N ASP A 97 0.73 -9.38 -1.74
CA ASP A 97 1.19 -8.11 -2.30
C ASP A 97 1.18 -7.00 -1.27
N ILE A 98 2.11 -6.06 -1.43
CA ILE A 98 2.12 -4.78 -0.71
C ILE A 98 2.02 -3.66 -1.73
N LEU A 99 1.11 -2.70 -1.49
CA LEU A 99 0.95 -1.50 -2.31
C LEU A 99 1.09 -0.25 -1.45
N ALA A 100 2.11 0.57 -1.73
CA ALA A 100 2.34 1.86 -1.09
C ALA A 100 1.98 3.00 -2.04
N LEU A 101 1.03 3.85 -1.65
CA LEU A 101 0.61 5.02 -2.40
C LEU A 101 0.99 6.30 -1.66
N GLY A 102 1.65 7.24 -2.35
CA GLY A 102 2.06 8.50 -1.75
C GLY A 102 2.86 8.32 -0.45
N SER A 103 3.82 7.42 -0.48
CA SER A 103 4.57 7.00 0.71
C SER A 103 5.69 7.98 1.06
N PRO A 104 5.81 8.42 2.34
CA PRO A 104 6.97 9.15 2.82
C PRO A 104 8.17 8.25 3.13
N GLY A 105 7.94 6.94 3.24
CA GLY A 105 8.86 5.88 3.61
C GLY A 105 8.10 4.70 4.20
N MET A 106 8.72 3.54 4.23
CA MET A 106 8.11 2.29 4.71
C MET A 106 8.83 1.70 5.93
N GLY A 107 9.70 2.46 6.59
CA GLY A 107 10.47 1.99 7.74
C GLY A 107 11.54 0.96 7.41
N VAL A 108 11.92 0.85 6.15
CA VAL A 108 12.92 -0.07 5.61
C VAL A 108 13.77 0.65 4.56
N GLU A 109 14.94 0.11 4.27
CA GLU A 109 15.86 0.62 3.25
C GLU A 109 15.52 0.12 1.84
N GLY A 110 14.77 -1.01 1.75
CA GLY A 110 14.40 -1.58 0.48
C GLY A 110 13.38 -2.71 0.58
N ALA A 111 12.76 -3.03 -0.55
CA ALA A 111 11.70 -4.03 -0.64
C ALA A 111 12.13 -5.43 -0.16
N TRP A 112 13.43 -5.76 -0.24
CA TRP A 112 13.98 -7.03 0.24
C TRP A 112 13.83 -7.28 1.76
N GLN A 113 13.50 -6.24 2.54
CA GLN A 113 13.29 -6.34 3.99
C GLN A 113 11.82 -6.61 4.36
N LEU A 114 10.89 -6.63 3.40
CA LEU A 114 9.45 -6.65 3.66
C LEU A 114 8.83 -8.05 3.80
N ASN A 115 9.62 -9.12 3.83
CA ASN A 115 9.11 -10.51 3.87
C ASN A 115 8.05 -10.84 2.79
N VAL A 116 8.10 -10.16 1.66
CA VAL A 116 7.35 -10.38 0.42
C VAL A 116 8.35 -10.32 -0.73
N ASP A 117 8.18 -11.10 -1.78
CA ASP A 117 9.04 -10.98 -2.98
C ASP A 117 9.01 -9.52 -3.47
N PRO A 118 10.16 -8.84 -3.67
CA PRO A 118 10.21 -7.47 -4.17
C PRO A 118 9.42 -7.23 -5.47
N LYS A 119 9.16 -8.27 -6.26
CA LYS A 119 8.28 -8.21 -7.43
C LYS A 119 6.80 -8.01 -7.07
N HIS A 120 6.43 -8.27 -5.83
CA HIS A 120 5.10 -8.09 -5.25
C HIS A 120 5.02 -6.89 -4.31
N VAL A 121 6.03 -6.02 -4.34
CA VAL A 121 6.01 -4.73 -3.65
C VAL A 121 5.80 -3.63 -4.69
N TRP A 122 4.64 -3.02 -4.63
CA TRP A 122 4.17 -2.03 -5.60
C TRP A 122 4.17 -0.63 -4.98
N VAL A 123 4.60 0.37 -5.76
CA VAL A 123 4.62 1.76 -5.30
C VAL A 123 4.01 2.68 -6.35
N GLY A 124 3.15 3.59 -5.89
CA GLY A 124 2.54 4.61 -6.72
C GLY A 124 2.74 5.99 -6.11
N THR A 125 3.27 6.93 -6.91
CA THR A 125 3.46 8.32 -6.48
C THR A 125 3.02 9.25 -7.60
N ALA A 126 2.07 10.12 -7.30
CA ALA A 126 1.61 11.14 -8.24
C ALA A 126 2.71 12.17 -8.47
N LYS A 127 2.76 12.73 -9.68
CA LYS A 127 3.85 13.62 -10.10
C LYS A 127 4.01 14.86 -9.22
N ASP A 128 2.90 15.38 -8.72
CA ASP A 128 2.79 16.60 -7.92
C ASP A 128 2.45 16.32 -6.44
N ASP A 129 2.65 15.09 -6.00
CA ASP A 129 2.45 14.73 -4.59
C ASP A 129 3.61 15.31 -3.75
N PHE A 130 3.26 16.23 -2.84
CA PHE A 130 4.22 16.90 -1.96
C PHE A 130 4.93 15.93 -1.00
N ILE A 131 4.39 14.74 -0.77
CA ILE A 131 4.97 13.73 0.12
C ILE A 131 6.39 13.36 -0.28
N GLN A 132 6.75 13.52 -1.55
CA GLN A 132 8.09 13.25 -2.06
C GLN A 132 9.17 14.09 -1.37
N THR A 133 8.80 15.22 -0.77
CA THR A 133 9.73 16.09 -0.01
C THR A 133 10.04 15.55 1.39
N PHE A 134 9.30 14.58 1.88
CA PHE A 134 9.45 13.97 3.21
C PHE A 134 10.21 12.63 3.20
N THR A 135 10.65 12.17 2.04
CA THR A 135 11.46 10.94 1.94
C THR A 135 12.85 11.13 2.53
N GLY A 136 13.46 10.05 3.05
CA GLY A 136 14.77 10.11 3.72
C GLY A 136 14.71 10.67 5.14
N THR A 137 13.52 10.66 5.76
CA THR A 137 13.30 11.02 7.17
C THR A 137 13.37 9.79 8.08
N VAL A 138 12.92 9.92 9.32
CA VAL A 138 12.80 8.80 10.28
C VAL A 138 11.87 7.68 9.80
N LEU A 139 11.04 7.94 8.79
CA LEU A 139 10.14 6.96 8.18
C LEU A 139 10.83 6.09 7.12
N GLY A 140 12.09 6.36 6.82
CA GLY A 140 12.89 5.60 5.86
C GLY A 140 12.98 6.24 4.48
N ASP A 141 13.56 5.50 3.54
CA ASP A 141 13.75 5.93 2.17
C ASP A 141 12.44 5.90 1.37
N GLY A 142 12.35 6.78 0.38
CA GLY A 142 11.19 6.83 -0.51
C GLY A 142 11.10 5.59 -1.40
N PRO A 143 10.02 4.80 -1.33
CA PRO A 143 9.95 3.53 -2.05
C PRO A 143 9.81 3.70 -3.58
N GLN A 144 9.59 4.91 -4.08
CA GLN A 144 9.52 5.23 -5.51
C GLN A 144 10.89 5.25 -6.20
N TYR A 145 11.99 5.28 -5.47
CA TYR A 145 13.34 5.33 -6.02
C TYR A 145 13.85 3.94 -6.39
N ARG A 146 14.81 3.92 -7.35
CA ARG A 146 15.32 2.67 -7.94
C ARG A 146 15.98 1.73 -6.92
N ASP A 147 16.71 2.29 -5.99
CA ASP A 147 17.48 1.56 -4.98
C ASP A 147 16.62 0.89 -3.91
N PHE A 148 15.38 1.31 -3.76
CA PHE A 148 14.41 0.61 -2.92
C PHE A 148 13.97 -0.76 -3.50
N ASP A 149 14.11 -0.95 -4.80
CA ASP A 149 13.77 -2.17 -5.54
C ASP A 149 12.30 -2.60 -5.54
N ALA A 150 11.35 -1.71 -5.27
CA ALA A 150 9.93 -1.96 -5.49
C ALA A 150 9.53 -1.76 -6.97
N GLN A 151 8.38 -2.31 -7.36
CA GLN A 151 7.80 -2.13 -8.69
C GLN A 151 6.97 -0.84 -8.73
N ARG A 152 7.38 0.13 -9.55
CA ARG A 152 6.63 1.38 -9.69
C ARG A 152 5.46 1.21 -10.66
N ILE A 153 4.24 1.53 -10.21
CA ILE A 153 3.04 1.51 -11.04
C ILE A 153 2.74 2.88 -11.63
N GLN A 154 2.04 2.90 -12.76
CA GLN A 154 1.61 4.13 -13.41
C GLN A 154 0.49 4.78 -12.60
N ILE A 155 0.66 6.10 -12.34
CA ILE A 155 -0.30 6.98 -11.68
C ILE A 155 -0.57 8.15 -12.64
N ASP A 156 -1.82 8.35 -13.01
CA ASP A 156 -2.28 9.41 -13.92
C ASP A 156 -3.14 10.47 -13.23
N THR A 157 -3.24 10.39 -11.91
CA THR A 157 -3.92 11.36 -11.04
C THR A 157 -2.94 12.30 -10.38
N SER A 158 -3.44 13.36 -9.72
CA SER A 158 -2.61 14.39 -9.12
C SER A 158 -2.93 14.62 -7.63
N GLY A 159 -1.94 15.15 -6.92
CA GLY A 159 -2.02 15.48 -5.51
C GLY A 159 -2.01 14.29 -4.57
N HIS A 160 -1.80 14.56 -3.28
CA HIS A 160 -1.66 13.54 -2.24
C HIS A 160 -2.93 12.71 -1.98
N GLY A 161 -4.10 13.23 -2.31
CA GLY A 161 -5.40 12.57 -2.11
C GLY A 161 -6.01 11.98 -3.38
N GLY A 162 -5.42 12.20 -4.56
CA GLY A 162 -6.06 11.91 -5.84
C GLY A 162 -5.97 10.47 -6.34
N TYR A 163 -5.33 9.57 -5.62
CA TYR A 163 -5.06 8.19 -6.07
C TYR A 163 -6.30 7.37 -6.42
N TRP A 164 -7.47 7.78 -5.94
CA TRP A 164 -8.78 7.12 -6.17
C TRP A 164 -9.71 7.91 -7.06
N ASP A 165 -9.23 8.97 -7.70
CA ASP A 165 -10.05 9.83 -8.55
C ASP A 165 -10.40 9.14 -9.86
N PHE A 166 -11.52 9.56 -10.45
CA PHE A 166 -11.89 9.16 -11.79
C PHE A 166 -11.23 10.10 -12.81
N GLY A 167 -10.79 9.51 -13.92
CA GLY A 167 -10.39 10.26 -15.11
C GLY A 167 -11.57 10.57 -16.03
N PRO A 168 -11.34 11.27 -17.14
CA PRO A 168 -12.39 11.64 -18.10
C PRO A 168 -13.16 10.46 -18.71
N GLY A 169 -12.56 9.26 -18.71
CA GLY A 169 -13.15 8.03 -19.26
C GLY A 169 -13.66 7.03 -18.23
N GLY A 170 -13.73 7.41 -16.93
CA GLY A 170 -14.10 6.50 -15.84
C GLY A 170 -12.98 6.32 -14.81
N ALA A 171 -12.72 5.10 -14.36
CA ALA A 171 -11.64 4.84 -13.42
C ALA A 171 -10.28 5.24 -14.00
N SER A 172 -9.50 6.04 -13.26
CA SER A 172 -8.14 6.42 -13.62
C SER A 172 -7.23 5.20 -13.75
N GLU A 173 -6.10 5.33 -14.44
CA GLU A 173 -5.09 4.24 -14.49
C GLU A 173 -4.54 3.94 -13.09
N SER A 174 -4.42 4.97 -12.24
CA SER A 174 -4.11 4.80 -10.82
C SER A 174 -5.07 3.82 -10.14
N LEU A 175 -6.36 4.05 -10.25
CA LEU A 175 -7.39 3.21 -9.63
C LEU A 175 -7.47 1.82 -10.28
N GLN A 176 -7.31 1.73 -11.60
CA GLN A 176 -7.29 0.46 -12.32
C GLN A 176 -6.09 -0.42 -11.92
N ASN A 177 -4.90 0.19 -11.72
CA ASN A 177 -3.72 -0.53 -11.27
C ASN A 177 -3.88 -1.09 -9.85
N GLN A 178 -4.51 -0.31 -8.95
CA GLN A 178 -4.88 -0.80 -7.62
C GLN A 178 -5.82 -2.01 -7.72
N GLY A 179 -6.84 -1.93 -8.56
CA GLY A 179 -7.76 -3.04 -8.82
C GLY A 179 -7.07 -4.27 -9.37
N ARG A 180 -6.13 -4.13 -10.31
CA ARG A 180 -5.34 -5.25 -10.86
C ARG A 180 -4.53 -5.95 -9.77
N ILE A 181 -3.80 -5.20 -8.93
CA ILE A 181 -2.99 -5.76 -7.85
C ILE A 181 -3.85 -6.52 -6.85
N ILE A 182 -4.98 -5.96 -6.43
CA ILE A 182 -5.91 -6.61 -5.50
C ILE A 182 -6.46 -7.92 -6.09
N ALA A 183 -6.72 -7.93 -7.38
CA ALA A 183 -7.17 -9.12 -8.10
C ALA A 183 -6.02 -10.09 -8.50
N GLY A 184 -4.80 -9.90 -7.99
CA GLY A 184 -3.63 -10.73 -8.35
C GLY A 184 -3.23 -10.64 -9.83
N ARG A 185 -3.52 -9.51 -10.48
CA ARG A 185 -3.22 -9.26 -11.91
C ARG A 185 -2.09 -8.23 -12.04
N PRO A 186 -1.25 -8.32 -13.08
CA PRO A 186 -0.15 -7.39 -13.27
C PRO A 186 -0.66 -5.97 -13.58
N PRO A 187 -0.17 -4.94 -12.88
CA PRO A 187 -0.48 -3.55 -13.18
C PRO A 187 0.37 -3.02 -14.34
N THR A 188 0.01 -1.85 -14.86
CA THR A 188 0.85 -1.09 -15.77
C THR A 188 2.02 -0.47 -14.99
N LEU A 189 3.24 -0.78 -15.41
CA LEU A 189 4.45 -0.28 -14.75
C LEU A 189 4.83 1.12 -15.28
N ALA A 190 5.49 1.89 -14.42
CA ALA A 190 6.14 3.15 -14.75
C ALA A 190 7.65 3.07 -14.47
N PRO A 191 8.48 3.89 -15.14
CA PRO A 191 9.91 3.97 -14.82
C PRO A 191 10.15 4.36 -13.36
N ARG A 192 11.10 3.70 -12.70
CA ARG A 192 11.51 4.07 -11.34
C ARG A 192 12.29 5.38 -11.38
N TYR A 193 12.12 6.21 -10.36
CA TYR A 193 12.90 7.44 -10.26
C TYR A 193 14.36 7.11 -9.96
N PRO A 194 15.32 7.77 -10.63
CA PRO A 194 16.71 7.79 -10.16
C PRO A 194 16.79 8.53 -8.83
N ARG A 195 17.72 8.17 -7.98
CA ARG A 195 18.12 9.05 -6.87
C ARG A 195 18.87 10.25 -7.37
#